data_176b53130f20833d931eb90a3fa36a32
#
_entry.id   176b53130f20833d931eb90a3fa36a32
#
_cell.length_a   1.000
_cell.length_b   1.000
_cell.length_c   1.000
_cell.angle_alpha   90.00
_cell.angle_beta   90.00
_cell.angle_gamma   90.00
#
_symmetry.space_group_name_H-M   'P 1'
#
loop_
_entity.id
_entity.type
_entity.pdbx_description
1 polymer ?
#
loop_
_entity_poly.entity_id
_entity_poly.type
_entity_poly.pdbx_seq_one_letter_code
_entity_poly.pdbx_strand_id
1 'polypeptide(L)'
;TVFIRTSPFDKNRKYYSNSLTIDLPVTTNNSLELVKVAINGLKKIYKYGYFYQKAGVILSKLSEAGEKNLNLLTPILENKSQTLMKAIDVTNAKYGRNVISVAQAGINNSWKMRREHSSKIDTASFDSLPKISI
;
A
#
# COMPACT_ATOMS: atom_id res chain seq x y z
N THR A 1 0.40 -4.24 10.00
CA THR A 1 0.82 -3.13 10.90
C THR A 1 0.68 -1.80 10.18
N VAL A 2 0.00 -0.84 10.80
CA VAL A 2 -0.11 0.55 10.32
C VAL A 2 0.76 1.41 11.22
N PHE A 3 1.51 2.36 10.66
CA PHE A 3 2.33 3.27 11.43
C PHE A 3 2.31 4.69 10.89
N ILE A 4 2.51 5.65 11.80
CA ILE A 4 2.68 7.06 11.50
C ILE A 4 3.81 7.64 12.36
N ARG A 5 4.56 8.58 11.81
CA ARG A 5 5.57 9.32 12.57
C ARG A 5 5.81 10.73 12.04
N THR A 6 6.21 11.61 12.95
CA THR A 6 6.74 12.94 12.64
C THR A 6 8.23 12.86 12.28
N SER A 7 8.84 13.97 11.88
CA SER A 7 10.29 14.03 11.66
C SER A 7 11.05 13.92 12.97
N PRO A 8 12.03 13.00 13.10
CA PRO A 8 12.91 12.97 14.26
C PRO A 8 13.95 14.10 14.26
N PHE A 9 14.15 14.78 13.12
CA PHE A 9 15.18 15.82 12.93
C PHE A 9 14.62 17.24 13.16
N ASP A 10 13.32 17.42 13.27
CA ASP A 10 12.70 18.72 13.50
C ASP A 10 12.69 19.05 14.99
N LYS A 11 13.69 19.81 15.44
CA LYS A 11 13.82 20.24 16.84
C LYS A 11 12.73 21.22 17.31
N ASN A 12 12.03 21.85 16.38
CA ASN A 12 11.02 22.87 16.69
C ASN A 12 9.63 22.28 16.90
N ARG A 13 9.43 20.98 16.61
CA ARG A 13 8.14 20.32 16.67
C ARG A 13 8.17 19.09 17.57
N LYS A 14 7.04 18.82 18.20
CA LYS A 14 6.91 17.64 19.07
C LYS A 14 7.05 16.36 18.26
N TYR A 15 7.94 15.49 18.68
CA TYR A 15 8.08 14.16 18.11
C TYR A 15 6.91 13.28 18.52
N TYR A 16 6.36 12.55 17.56
CA TYR A 16 5.36 11.52 17.80
C TYR A 16 5.58 10.37 16.80
N SER A 17 5.57 9.16 17.33
CA SER A 17 5.61 7.93 16.53
C SER A 17 4.69 6.91 17.18
N ASN A 18 3.84 6.28 16.38
CA ASN A 18 2.97 5.21 16.86
C ASN A 18 2.71 4.21 15.75
N SER A 19 2.45 2.97 16.17
CA SER A 19 2.10 1.88 15.27
C SER A 19 1.05 0.97 15.91
N LEU A 20 0.23 0.34 15.08
CA LEU A 20 -0.77 -0.62 15.51
C LEU A 20 -0.74 -1.83 14.57
N THR A 21 -0.55 -3.00 15.15
CA THR A 21 -0.69 -4.27 14.43
C THR A 21 -2.12 -4.77 14.59
N ILE A 22 -2.74 -5.13 13.50
CA ILE A 22 -4.10 -5.67 13.44
C ILE A 22 -4.00 -7.01 12.73
N ASP A 23 -4.37 -8.08 13.39
CA ASP A 23 -4.47 -9.39 12.76
C ASP A 23 -5.81 -9.48 12.01
N LEU A 24 -5.73 -9.96 10.77
CA LEU A 24 -6.90 -10.22 9.94
C LEU A 24 -7.47 -11.61 10.32
N PRO A 25 -8.79 -11.73 10.48
CA PRO A 25 -9.41 -13.02 10.83
C PRO A 25 -9.26 -14.07 9.73
N VAL A 26 -9.12 -13.62 8.49
CA VAL A 26 -8.94 -14.47 7.30
C VAL A 26 -7.87 -13.85 6.41
N THR A 27 -7.05 -14.70 5.79
CA THR A 27 -6.09 -14.25 4.78
C THR A 27 -6.84 -13.70 3.57
N THR A 28 -6.47 -12.50 3.11
CA THR A 28 -7.12 -11.83 1.99
C THR A 28 -6.11 -11.11 1.12
N ASN A 29 -6.34 -11.12 -0.19
CA ASN A 29 -5.64 -10.29 -1.16
C ASN A 29 -6.52 -9.11 -1.64
N ASN A 30 -7.68 -8.91 -1.01
CA ASN A 30 -8.61 -7.85 -1.36
C ASN A 30 -8.11 -6.49 -0.86
N SER A 31 -7.65 -5.66 -1.80
CA SER A 31 -7.14 -4.32 -1.48
C SER A 31 -8.18 -3.43 -0.79
N LEU A 32 -9.48 -3.59 -1.07
CA LEU A 32 -10.55 -2.82 -0.43
C LEU A 32 -10.64 -3.12 1.07
N GLU A 33 -10.53 -4.39 1.44
CA GLU A 33 -10.53 -4.82 2.85
C GLU A 33 -9.28 -4.34 3.56
N LEU A 34 -8.11 -4.50 2.93
CA LEU A 34 -6.83 -4.06 3.48
C LEU A 34 -6.83 -2.56 3.74
N VAL A 35 -7.31 -1.74 2.79
CA VAL A 35 -7.43 -0.28 2.94
C VAL A 35 -8.39 0.07 4.07
N LYS A 36 -9.55 -0.58 4.16
CA LYS A 36 -10.53 -0.35 5.24
C LYS A 36 -9.93 -0.63 6.61
N VAL A 37 -9.23 -1.76 6.77
CA VAL A 37 -8.57 -2.12 8.03
C VAL A 37 -7.45 -1.14 8.35
N ALA A 38 -6.65 -0.73 7.35
CA ALA A 38 -5.59 0.25 7.53
C ALA A 38 -6.12 1.61 7.99
N ILE A 39 -7.21 2.10 7.40
CA ILE A 39 -7.86 3.36 7.81
C ILE A 39 -8.40 3.26 9.24
N ASN A 40 -9.01 2.14 9.61
CA ASN A 40 -9.49 1.95 10.97
C ASN A 40 -8.34 1.90 11.99
N GLY A 41 -7.22 1.28 11.62
CA GLY A 41 -6.00 1.29 12.42
C GLY A 41 -5.41 2.69 12.56
N LEU A 42 -5.35 3.44 11.45
CA LEU A 42 -4.86 4.81 11.43
C LEU A 42 -5.68 5.72 12.36
N LYS A 43 -7.01 5.62 12.34
CA LYS A 43 -7.90 6.41 13.24
C LYS A 43 -7.58 6.21 14.72
N LYS A 44 -7.10 5.02 15.11
CA LYS A 44 -6.75 4.71 16.51
C LYS A 44 -5.42 5.33 16.94
N ILE A 45 -4.46 5.48 16.02
CA ILE A 45 -3.12 6.00 16.34
C ILE A 45 -2.93 7.47 15.95
N TYR A 46 -3.82 8.01 15.13
CA TYR A 46 -3.75 9.41 14.70
C TYR A 46 -4.05 10.37 15.85
N LYS A 47 -3.24 11.40 15.98
CA LYS A 47 -3.46 12.51 16.92
C LYS A 47 -3.44 13.83 16.17
N TYR A 48 -4.46 14.64 16.39
CA TYR A 48 -4.51 15.99 15.82
C TYR A 48 -3.37 16.88 16.36
N GLY A 49 -2.91 17.84 15.55
CA GLY A 49 -1.89 18.81 15.97
C GLY A 49 -0.43 18.37 15.78
N TYR A 50 -0.19 17.18 15.22
CA TYR A 50 1.15 16.72 14.85
C TYR A 50 1.39 16.83 13.34
N PHE A 51 2.61 17.21 12.96
CA PHE A 51 3.02 17.28 11.54
C PHE A 51 3.66 15.97 11.11
N TYR A 52 2.84 15.07 10.60
CA TYR A 52 3.30 13.76 10.16
C TYR A 52 4.15 13.87 8.89
N GLN A 53 5.30 13.22 8.90
CA GLN A 53 6.22 13.13 7.77
C GLN A 53 6.13 11.78 7.07
N LYS A 54 5.86 10.71 7.81
CA LYS A 54 5.83 9.36 7.26
C LYS A 54 4.63 8.60 7.81
N ALA A 55 3.93 7.95 6.89
CA ALA A 55 2.91 6.96 7.19
C ALA A 55 3.16 5.71 6.33
N GLY A 56 2.74 4.56 6.81
CA GLY A 56 2.90 3.34 6.02
C GLY A 56 2.08 2.18 6.55
N VAL A 57 1.98 1.17 5.69
CA VAL A 57 1.36 -0.12 6.00
C VAL A 57 2.39 -1.20 5.72
N ILE A 58 2.56 -2.12 6.66
CA ILE A 58 3.42 -3.29 6.55
C ILE A 58 2.51 -4.52 6.62
N LEU A 59 2.52 -5.33 5.57
CA LEU A 59 1.88 -6.63 5.56
C LEU A 59 2.90 -7.67 6.01
N SER A 60 2.52 -8.52 6.94
CA SER A 60 3.33 -9.61 7.49
C SER A 60 2.51 -10.89 7.51
N LYS A 61 3.17 -12.01 7.76
CA LYS A 61 2.53 -13.35 7.73
C LYS A 61 1.86 -13.62 6.37
N LEU A 62 2.58 -13.32 5.28
CA LEU A 62 2.11 -13.60 3.93
C LEU A 62 2.10 -15.11 3.71
N SER A 63 1.01 -15.63 3.14
CA SER A 63 0.84 -17.03 2.74
C SER A 63 0.61 -17.13 1.24
N GLU A 64 0.87 -18.29 0.66
CA GLU A 64 0.60 -18.53 -0.75
C GLU A 64 -0.90 -18.53 -1.06
N ALA A 65 -1.23 -18.14 -2.31
CA ALA A 65 -2.60 -18.14 -2.78
C ALA A 65 -3.11 -19.60 -2.85
N GLY A 66 -3.92 -20.01 -1.89
CA GLY A 66 -4.41 -21.39 -1.77
C GLY A 66 -4.33 -21.95 -0.35
N GLU A 67 -3.41 -21.48 0.46
CA GLU A 67 -3.38 -21.76 1.89
C GLU A 67 -4.47 -20.96 2.62
N LYS A 68 -5.70 -21.35 2.40
CA LYS A 68 -6.82 -20.77 3.13
C LYS A 68 -6.86 -21.40 4.52
N ASN A 69 -6.62 -20.62 5.54
CA ASN A 69 -7.09 -20.99 6.87
C ASN A 69 -8.62 -21.00 6.83
N LEU A 70 -9.18 -22.12 6.39
CA LEU A 70 -10.63 -22.34 6.37
C LEU A 70 -11.11 -22.46 7.81
N ASN A 71 -11.45 -21.34 8.41
CA ASN A 71 -12.35 -21.38 9.55
C ASN A 71 -13.70 -21.85 9.03
N LEU A 72 -14.14 -23.02 9.45
CA LEU A 72 -15.43 -23.66 9.07
C LEU A 72 -16.65 -22.77 9.27
N LEU A 73 -16.49 -21.66 10.01
CA LEU A 73 -17.55 -20.70 10.33
C LEU A 73 -17.54 -19.42 9.44
N THR A 74 -16.60 -19.32 8.50
CA THR A 74 -16.50 -18.11 7.67
C THR A 74 -17.24 -18.35 6.33
N PRO A 75 -18.27 -17.57 5.99
CA PRO A 75 -18.97 -17.74 4.72
C PRO A 75 -18.03 -17.46 3.54
N ILE A 76 -18.05 -18.34 2.55
CA ILE A 76 -17.24 -18.25 1.32
C ILE A 76 -17.84 -17.16 0.41
N LEU A 77 -17.54 -15.91 0.70
CA LEU A 77 -17.95 -14.75 -0.13
C LEU A 77 -16.90 -14.36 -1.21
N GLU A 78 -15.96 -15.27 -1.51
CA GLU A 78 -14.69 -14.89 -2.14
C GLU A 78 -14.68 -14.75 -3.68
N ASN A 79 -15.58 -15.40 -4.43
CA ASN A 79 -15.43 -15.46 -5.89
C ASN A 79 -15.58 -14.09 -6.58
N LYS A 80 -16.52 -13.26 -6.15
CA LYS A 80 -16.74 -11.95 -6.76
C LYS A 80 -15.60 -10.96 -6.44
N SER A 81 -15.06 -11.02 -5.24
CA SER A 81 -13.97 -10.16 -4.79
C SER A 81 -12.67 -10.47 -5.53
N GLN A 82 -12.34 -11.74 -5.71
CA GLN A 82 -11.14 -12.17 -6.46
C GLN A 82 -11.23 -11.79 -7.93
N THR A 83 -12.40 -11.96 -8.56
CA THR A 83 -12.62 -11.55 -9.94
C THR A 83 -12.44 -10.04 -10.12
N LEU A 84 -12.96 -9.25 -9.19
CA LEU A 84 -12.78 -7.79 -9.19
C LEU A 84 -11.29 -7.41 -9.07
N MET A 85 -10.55 -8.00 -8.13
CA MET A 85 -9.12 -7.72 -7.96
C MET A 85 -8.32 -8.08 -9.22
N LYS A 86 -8.58 -9.26 -9.81
CA LYS A 86 -7.95 -9.64 -11.09
C LYS A 86 -8.25 -8.64 -12.21
N ALA A 87 -9.49 -8.16 -12.33
CA ALA A 87 -9.85 -7.18 -13.34
C ALA A 87 -9.11 -5.84 -13.15
N ILE A 88 -8.97 -5.38 -11.89
CA ILE A 88 -8.20 -4.19 -11.53
C ILE A 88 -6.72 -4.39 -11.89
N ASP A 89 -6.13 -5.53 -11.53
CA ASP A 89 -4.73 -5.83 -11.78
C ASP A 89 -4.42 -5.89 -13.29
N VAL A 90 -5.26 -6.58 -14.07
CA VAL A 90 -5.13 -6.66 -15.54
C VAL A 90 -5.23 -5.27 -16.18
N THR A 91 -6.17 -4.45 -15.71
CA THR A 91 -6.34 -3.09 -16.23
C THR A 91 -5.13 -2.22 -15.89
N ASN A 92 -4.65 -2.26 -14.67
CA ASN A 92 -3.48 -1.50 -14.26
C ASN A 92 -2.18 -1.99 -14.92
N ALA A 93 -2.07 -3.28 -15.23
CA ALA A 93 -0.94 -3.81 -15.98
C ALA A 93 -0.96 -3.32 -17.44
N LYS A 94 -2.14 -3.24 -18.06
CA LYS A 94 -2.30 -2.84 -19.48
C LYS A 94 -2.17 -1.33 -19.69
N TYR A 95 -2.79 -0.53 -18.82
CA TYR A 95 -2.92 0.92 -19.04
C TYR A 95 -2.02 1.77 -18.14
N GLY A 96 -1.26 1.14 -17.26
CA GLY A 96 -0.34 1.81 -16.33
C GLY A 96 -0.76 1.73 -14.88
N ARG A 97 0.21 1.98 -14.00
CA ARG A 97 0.00 1.87 -12.54
C ARG A 97 -1.02 2.90 -12.04
N ASN A 98 -1.98 2.44 -11.23
CA ASN A 98 -2.99 3.29 -10.57
C ASN A 98 -3.99 3.98 -11.51
N VAL A 99 -4.21 3.46 -12.71
CA VAL A 99 -5.31 3.91 -13.60
C VAL A 99 -6.65 3.63 -12.91
N ILE A 100 -6.78 2.47 -12.29
CA ILE A 100 -7.88 2.17 -11.36
C ILE A 100 -7.29 2.07 -9.97
N SER A 101 -7.83 2.86 -9.03
CA SER A 101 -7.42 2.86 -7.63
C SER A 101 -8.62 2.92 -6.70
N VAL A 102 -8.42 2.52 -5.45
CA VAL A 102 -9.45 2.59 -4.42
C VAL A 102 -9.63 4.04 -3.98
N ALA A 103 -10.84 4.59 -4.13
CA ALA A 103 -11.13 5.99 -3.78
C ALA A 103 -10.77 6.35 -2.33
N GLN A 104 -10.89 5.41 -1.40
CA GLN A 104 -10.50 5.60 0.01
C GLN A 104 -9.00 5.80 0.21
N ALA A 105 -8.16 5.38 -0.75
CA ALA A 105 -6.72 5.64 -0.71
C ALA A 105 -6.35 7.09 -1.10
N GLY A 106 -7.32 7.86 -1.60
CA GLY A 106 -7.13 9.22 -2.06
C GLY A 106 -6.71 9.30 -3.53
N ILE A 107 -7.09 10.38 -4.18
CA ILE A 107 -6.78 10.64 -5.59
C ILE A 107 -5.61 11.62 -5.70
N ASN A 108 -5.47 12.52 -4.74
CA ASN A 108 -4.42 13.54 -4.74
C ASN A 108 -3.08 12.97 -4.29
N ASN A 109 -2.08 13.09 -5.15
CA ASN A 109 -0.72 12.57 -4.94
C ASN A 109 0.27 13.66 -4.49
N SER A 110 -0.20 14.78 -3.94
CA SER A 110 0.66 15.90 -3.49
C SER A 110 1.72 15.51 -2.43
N TRP A 111 1.48 14.40 -1.72
CA TRP A 111 2.39 13.82 -0.74
C TRP A 111 3.54 13.01 -1.36
N LYS A 112 3.47 12.66 -2.64
CA LYS A 112 4.54 11.90 -3.30
C LYS A 112 5.81 12.73 -3.37
N MET A 113 6.93 12.05 -3.17
CA MET A 113 8.25 12.63 -3.38
C MET A 113 8.40 13.10 -4.83
N ARG A 114 8.77 14.36 -5.03
CA ARG A 114 9.09 14.89 -6.35
C ARG A 114 10.35 14.22 -6.88
N ARG A 115 10.27 13.66 -8.10
CA ARG A 115 11.39 13.03 -8.81
C ARG A 115 11.61 13.75 -10.14
N GLU A 116 11.89 15.04 -10.08
CA GLU A 116 12.04 15.88 -11.27
C GLU A 116 13.39 15.63 -11.98
N HIS A 117 14.39 15.14 -11.25
CA HIS A 117 15.76 14.90 -11.74
C HIS A 117 16.17 13.43 -11.64
N SER A 118 15.26 12.50 -11.93
CA SER A 118 15.64 11.09 -11.97
C SER A 118 16.39 10.78 -13.28
N SER A 119 17.43 9.97 -13.18
CA SER A 119 18.10 9.40 -14.35
C SER A 119 17.10 8.67 -15.25
N LYS A 120 17.20 8.88 -16.57
CA LYS A 120 16.42 8.14 -17.57
C LYS A 120 16.92 6.70 -17.76
N ILE A 121 18.14 6.40 -17.31
CA ILE A 121 18.75 5.09 -17.45
C ILE A 121 18.38 4.28 -16.20
N ASP A 122 17.54 3.29 -16.39
CA ASP A 122 17.17 2.31 -15.38
C ASP A 122 17.96 1.03 -15.64
N THR A 123 18.97 0.73 -14.81
CA THR A 123 19.76 -0.49 -14.91
C THR A 123 18.96 -1.77 -14.61
N ALA A 124 17.73 -1.63 -14.11
CA ALA A 124 16.83 -2.75 -13.89
C ALA A 124 16.12 -3.23 -15.17
N SER A 125 16.21 -2.47 -16.29
CA SER A 125 15.64 -2.83 -17.57
C SER A 125 16.74 -2.96 -18.63
N PHE A 126 16.93 -4.17 -19.16
CA PHE A 126 17.92 -4.43 -20.23
C PHE A 126 17.63 -3.63 -21.53
N ASP A 127 16.36 -3.30 -21.79
CA ASP A 127 15.96 -2.54 -22.97
C ASP A 127 16.39 -1.06 -22.93
N SER A 128 16.66 -0.54 -21.73
CA SER A 128 17.08 0.85 -21.50
C SER A 128 18.60 1.03 -21.52
N LEU A 129 19.37 -0.05 -21.64
CA LEU A 129 20.83 0.02 -21.72
C LEU A 129 21.28 0.63 -23.05
N PRO A 130 22.30 1.50 -23.06
CA PRO A 130 22.86 2.06 -24.29
C PRO A 130 23.42 0.93 -25.17
N LYS A 131 22.93 0.80 -26.40
CA LYS A 131 23.44 -0.14 -27.38
C LYS A 131 24.67 0.46 -28.03
N ILE A 132 25.81 -0.22 -27.90
CA ILE A 132 27.05 0.14 -28.62
C ILE A 132 26.93 -0.49 -30.00
N SER A 133 26.84 0.32 -31.05
CA SER A 133 27.03 -0.13 -32.43
C SER A 133 28.52 -0.11 -32.75
N ILE A 134 29.06 -1.28 -33.05
CA ILE A 134 30.44 -1.48 -33.57
C ILE A 134 30.43 -1.29 -35.06
#